data_7f4e8cf1a044e2265e9ed2594cdd3bdd
#
_entry.id   7f4e8cf1a044e2265e9ed2594cdd3bdd
#
_cell.length_a   1.000
_cell.length_b   1.000
_cell.length_c   1.000
_cell.angle_alpha   90.00
_cell.angle_beta   90.00
_cell.angle_gamma   90.00
#
_symmetry.space_group_name_H-M   'P 1'
#
loop_
_entity.id
_entity.type
_entity.pdbx_description
1 polymer ?
#
loop_
_entity_poly.entity_id
_entity_poly.type
_entity_poly.pdbx_seq_one_letter_code
_entity_poly.pdbx_strand_id
1 'polypeptide(L)'
;MQRYGLLGEKLGHSYSPQIHAQLASYPYDLYEVAPERLDAFLRTTELAGMNVTIPYKKAVIPYCKALSPAAARIGSVNTLVRRADGWYGDNTDYDGFCYMARDFAIAGKKALVLGNGGVSLTVQQALRDLGAREVVVISRRGPDNYENLARHADAQIIANATPVGMYPNNGASPLDLAGFPRLEGVLDLIYNPARTALLLQAERRGIACNGGLGMLVAQAKRAAELFTGRAIADSEIERITRCLAGQMQNIVLIGMPGCGKTTLGKALAARLGRPFYDADTVLEQRAGRSIPEIFRCDGEAAFRALETQTLAELGKCSGAVIATGGGCVTRPENAPLLRQNGRVVWVKRPLDRLPVSGRPVSQRMSAAAIYAQRRDRYAAFAAYTVENDGPLAETLAKLLEVLQ
;
A
#
# COMPACT_ATOMS: atom_id res chain seq x y z
N MET A 1 -31.99 12.69 7.26
CA MET A 1 -30.74 12.64 6.45
C MET A 1 -30.58 11.22 5.95
N GLN A 2 -30.34 11.01 4.65
CA GLN A 2 -30.13 9.65 4.10
C GLN A 2 -28.84 9.06 4.67
N ARG A 3 -28.86 7.77 5.00
CA ARG A 3 -27.72 7.02 5.55
C ARG A 3 -27.21 6.00 4.55
N TYR A 4 -25.91 5.81 4.56
CA TYR A 4 -25.19 4.92 3.67
C TYR A 4 -24.20 4.06 4.47
N GLY A 5 -23.58 3.07 3.86
CA GLY A 5 -22.57 2.30 4.55
C GLY A 5 -21.91 1.22 3.72
N LEU A 6 -21.05 0.45 4.38
CA LEU A 6 -20.40 -0.73 3.82
C LEU A 6 -20.96 -1.98 4.47
N LEU A 7 -21.46 -2.90 3.65
CA LEU A 7 -21.95 -4.22 4.05
C LEU A 7 -20.88 -5.28 3.79
N GLY A 8 -20.56 -6.06 4.81
CA GLY A 8 -19.68 -7.22 4.73
C GLY A 8 -19.87 -8.16 5.92
N GLU A 9 -19.22 -9.32 5.91
CA GLU A 9 -19.25 -10.25 7.04
C GLU A 9 -18.31 -9.79 8.16
N LYS A 10 -17.09 -9.39 7.80
CA LYS A 10 -16.05 -8.82 8.67
C LYS A 10 -15.39 -7.66 7.96
N LEU A 11 -15.41 -6.49 8.56
CA LEU A 11 -14.96 -5.26 7.89
C LEU A 11 -13.64 -4.74 8.44
N GLY A 12 -13.23 -5.15 9.65
CA GLY A 12 -11.96 -4.78 10.27
C GLY A 12 -11.67 -3.27 10.16
N HIS A 13 -10.49 -2.92 9.67
CA HIS A 13 -10.10 -1.53 9.43
C HIS A 13 -10.36 -1.14 7.97
N SER A 14 -11.58 -0.68 7.68
CA SER A 14 -11.93 -0.17 6.35
C SER A 14 -11.69 1.34 6.25
N TYR A 15 -11.08 1.78 5.14
CA TYR A 15 -10.93 3.21 4.81
C TYR A 15 -12.18 3.83 4.17
N SER A 16 -13.22 3.02 3.87
CA SER A 16 -14.43 3.52 3.21
C SER A 16 -15.11 4.67 3.97
N PRO A 17 -15.32 4.62 5.30
CA PRO A 17 -15.91 5.77 6.01
C PRO A 17 -15.09 7.05 5.88
N GLN A 18 -13.76 6.93 5.98
CA GLN A 18 -12.86 8.07 5.88
C GLN A 18 -12.83 8.68 4.47
N ILE A 19 -12.96 7.85 3.43
CA ILE A 19 -13.03 8.29 2.03
C ILE A 19 -14.38 8.98 1.79
N HIS A 20 -15.49 8.34 2.16
CA HIS A 20 -16.83 8.89 1.97
C HIS A 20 -17.04 10.21 2.71
N ALA A 21 -16.48 10.37 3.91
CA ALA A 21 -16.50 11.63 4.67
C ALA A 21 -15.80 12.79 3.94
N GLN A 22 -14.87 12.50 3.04
CA GLN A 22 -14.20 13.51 2.22
C GLN A 22 -14.89 13.77 0.88
N LEU A 23 -15.77 12.88 0.43
CA LEU A 23 -16.48 12.97 -0.86
C LEU A 23 -17.83 13.68 -0.74
N ALA A 24 -18.55 13.49 0.39
CA ALA A 24 -19.87 14.09 0.59
C ALA A 24 -20.28 14.12 2.07
N SER A 25 -21.25 14.99 2.38
CA SER A 25 -21.77 15.20 3.73
C SER A 25 -22.98 14.30 4.00
N TYR A 26 -22.72 12.98 4.22
CA TYR A 26 -23.74 12.03 4.67
C TYR A 26 -23.14 11.04 5.68
N PRO A 27 -23.95 10.46 6.60
CA PRO A 27 -23.49 9.39 7.47
C PRO A 27 -23.15 8.15 6.69
N TYR A 28 -21.97 7.56 6.98
CA TYR A 28 -21.49 6.33 6.35
C TYR A 28 -20.92 5.39 7.40
N ASP A 29 -21.61 4.28 7.65
CA ASP A 29 -21.32 3.36 8.72
C ASP A 29 -20.88 1.97 8.19
N LEU A 30 -20.25 1.17 9.05
CA LEU A 30 -19.89 -0.22 8.76
C LEU A 30 -20.97 -1.17 9.28
N TYR A 31 -21.45 -2.06 8.42
CA TYR A 31 -22.46 -3.07 8.75
C TYR A 31 -21.88 -4.47 8.61
N GLU A 32 -21.45 -5.03 9.73
CA GLU A 32 -21.04 -6.43 9.81
C GLU A 32 -22.27 -7.30 10.01
N VAL A 33 -22.59 -8.09 9.01
CA VAL A 33 -23.80 -8.92 8.97
C VAL A 33 -23.38 -10.36 8.69
N ALA A 34 -23.78 -11.30 9.54
CA ALA A 34 -23.53 -12.72 9.30
C ALA A 34 -24.39 -13.24 8.13
N PRO A 35 -23.93 -14.27 7.38
CA PRO A 35 -24.63 -14.76 6.19
C PRO A 35 -26.11 -15.11 6.42
N GLU A 36 -26.44 -15.67 7.57
CA GLU A 36 -27.81 -16.08 7.94
C GLU A 36 -28.76 -14.88 8.14
N ARG A 37 -28.21 -13.71 8.41
CA ARG A 37 -28.94 -12.46 8.64
C ARG A 37 -29.04 -11.56 7.41
N LEU A 38 -28.37 -11.91 6.32
CA LEU A 38 -28.28 -11.07 5.12
C LEU A 38 -29.68 -10.77 4.53
N ASP A 39 -30.54 -11.77 4.39
CA ASP A 39 -31.88 -11.61 3.83
C ASP A 39 -32.73 -10.65 4.69
N ALA A 40 -32.78 -10.88 5.99
CA ALA A 40 -33.50 -10.00 6.91
C ALA A 40 -32.97 -8.57 6.86
N PHE A 41 -31.63 -8.39 6.87
CA PHE A 41 -31.00 -7.09 6.80
C PHE A 41 -31.36 -6.32 5.51
N LEU A 42 -31.25 -6.96 4.34
CA LEU A 42 -31.55 -6.30 3.07
C LEU A 42 -33.01 -5.92 2.89
N ARG A 43 -33.93 -6.68 3.51
CA ARG A 43 -35.39 -6.40 3.49
C ARG A 43 -35.82 -5.32 4.45
N THR A 44 -35.16 -5.20 5.61
CA THR A 44 -35.60 -4.33 6.70
C THR A 44 -34.79 -3.04 6.84
N THR A 45 -33.59 -2.96 6.25
CA THR A 45 -32.74 -1.78 6.38
C THR A 45 -33.37 -0.54 5.73
N GLU A 46 -33.22 0.61 6.37
CA GLU A 46 -33.68 1.92 5.87
C GLU A 46 -32.56 2.70 5.13
N LEU A 47 -31.44 2.04 4.85
CA LEU A 47 -30.34 2.67 4.14
C LEU A 47 -30.75 3.09 2.72
N ALA A 48 -30.32 4.28 2.31
CA ALA A 48 -30.56 4.80 0.96
C ALA A 48 -29.58 4.16 -0.07
N GLY A 49 -28.46 3.62 0.39
CA GLY A 49 -27.52 2.88 -0.43
C GLY A 49 -26.41 2.28 0.41
N MET A 50 -25.68 1.34 -0.16
CA MET A 50 -24.54 0.72 0.50
C MET A 50 -23.52 0.19 -0.49
N ASN A 51 -22.25 0.25 -0.12
CA ASN A 51 -21.23 -0.57 -0.76
C ASN A 51 -21.29 -1.99 -0.19
N VAL A 52 -20.91 -2.97 -1.00
CA VAL A 52 -20.95 -4.40 -0.66
C VAL A 52 -19.57 -5.01 -0.89
N THR A 53 -19.05 -5.71 0.13
CA THR A 53 -17.79 -6.42 0.02
C THR A 53 -17.95 -7.92 0.25
N ILE A 54 -16.84 -8.62 0.40
CA ILE A 54 -16.78 -10.06 0.62
C ILE A 54 -17.59 -10.44 1.88
N PRO A 55 -18.39 -11.52 1.83
CA PRO A 55 -18.59 -12.46 0.69
C PRO A 55 -19.80 -12.12 -0.18
N TYR A 56 -20.44 -10.97 -0.01
CA TYR A 56 -21.83 -10.71 -0.43
C TYR A 56 -22.00 -10.19 -1.85
N LYS A 57 -20.92 -9.86 -2.60
CA LYS A 57 -21.00 -9.24 -3.94
C LYS A 57 -21.84 -9.99 -4.98
N LYS A 58 -21.97 -11.32 -4.83
CA LYS A 58 -22.88 -12.14 -5.66
C LYS A 58 -24.21 -12.40 -4.96
N ALA A 59 -24.18 -12.56 -3.62
CA ALA A 59 -25.35 -12.90 -2.84
C ALA A 59 -26.42 -11.80 -2.85
N VAL A 60 -26.04 -10.54 -3.09
CA VAL A 60 -27.00 -9.42 -3.14
C VAL A 60 -27.72 -9.28 -4.49
N ILE A 61 -27.26 -9.95 -5.55
CA ILE A 61 -27.85 -9.84 -6.90
C ILE A 61 -29.34 -10.21 -6.92
N PRO A 62 -29.82 -11.29 -6.26
CA PRO A 62 -31.26 -11.66 -6.26
C PRO A 62 -32.17 -10.62 -5.61
N TYR A 63 -31.62 -9.70 -4.81
CA TYR A 63 -32.38 -8.61 -4.19
C TYR A 63 -32.48 -7.35 -5.06
N CYS A 64 -31.74 -7.31 -6.18
CA CYS A 64 -31.75 -6.16 -7.08
C CYS A 64 -32.91 -6.24 -8.06
N LYS A 65 -33.66 -5.15 -8.18
CA LYS A 65 -34.69 -4.96 -9.21
C LYS A 65 -34.06 -4.90 -10.61
N ALA A 66 -32.89 -4.25 -10.71
CA ALA A 66 -32.10 -4.18 -11.92
C ALA A 66 -30.62 -3.99 -11.59
N LEU A 67 -29.78 -4.35 -12.55
CA LEU A 67 -28.34 -4.18 -12.51
C LEU A 67 -27.89 -3.17 -13.56
N SER A 68 -26.81 -2.45 -13.28
CA SER A 68 -26.12 -1.69 -14.31
C SER A 68 -25.56 -2.62 -15.41
N PRO A 69 -25.33 -2.14 -16.63
CA PRO A 69 -24.73 -2.95 -17.69
C PRO A 69 -23.39 -3.59 -17.28
N ALA A 70 -22.57 -2.87 -16.54
CA ALA A 70 -21.30 -3.37 -16.03
C ALA A 70 -21.51 -4.50 -15.00
N ALA A 71 -22.35 -4.28 -13.98
CA ALA A 71 -22.65 -5.27 -12.96
C ALA A 71 -23.25 -6.56 -13.54
N ALA A 72 -24.13 -6.43 -14.54
CA ALA A 72 -24.74 -7.57 -15.23
C ALA A 72 -23.71 -8.40 -16.02
N ARG A 73 -22.81 -7.75 -16.78
CA ARG A 73 -21.73 -8.44 -17.52
C ARG A 73 -20.72 -9.11 -16.59
N ILE A 74 -20.40 -8.47 -15.48
CA ILE A 74 -19.42 -8.97 -14.50
C ILE A 74 -20.02 -10.09 -13.64
N GLY A 75 -21.35 -10.05 -13.38
CA GLY A 75 -22.02 -10.96 -12.45
C GLY A 75 -21.62 -10.72 -10.99
N SER A 76 -21.36 -9.47 -10.63
CA SER A 76 -20.93 -9.06 -9.27
C SER A 76 -21.38 -7.64 -9.00
N VAL A 77 -21.89 -7.38 -7.79
CA VAL A 77 -22.37 -6.08 -7.32
C VAL A 77 -21.56 -5.67 -6.09
N ASN A 78 -20.97 -4.48 -6.12
CA ASN A 78 -20.29 -3.88 -4.96
C ASN A 78 -20.97 -2.60 -4.46
N THR A 79 -22.03 -2.16 -5.12
CA THR A 79 -22.78 -0.95 -4.75
C THR A 79 -24.27 -1.17 -4.97
N LEU A 80 -25.08 -0.92 -3.92
CA LEU A 80 -26.53 -0.95 -3.96
C LEU A 80 -27.09 0.45 -3.71
N VAL A 81 -28.03 0.87 -4.55
CA VAL A 81 -28.78 2.12 -4.38
C VAL A 81 -30.25 1.81 -4.25
N ARG A 82 -30.90 2.35 -3.22
CA ARG A 82 -32.33 2.19 -3.02
C ARG A 82 -33.09 3.21 -3.86
N ARG A 83 -34.06 2.72 -4.64
CA ARG A 83 -35.04 3.55 -5.35
C ARG A 83 -36.44 3.22 -4.83
N ALA A 84 -37.46 3.93 -5.33
CA ALA A 84 -38.83 3.76 -4.85
C ALA A 84 -39.35 2.31 -5.00
N ASP A 85 -38.88 1.57 -6.00
CA ASP A 85 -39.32 0.21 -6.34
C ASP A 85 -38.35 -0.90 -5.90
N GLY A 86 -37.23 -0.57 -5.23
CA GLY A 86 -36.30 -1.57 -4.70
C GLY A 86 -34.82 -1.22 -4.83
N TRP A 87 -33.97 -2.23 -4.69
CA TRP A 87 -32.53 -2.10 -4.83
C TRP A 87 -32.07 -2.13 -6.29
N TYR A 88 -31.11 -1.27 -6.61
CA TYR A 88 -30.41 -1.24 -7.89
C TYR A 88 -28.93 -1.52 -7.66
N GLY A 89 -28.40 -2.50 -8.39
CA GLY A 89 -27.02 -2.96 -8.23
C GLY A 89 -26.07 -2.39 -9.26
N ASP A 90 -24.90 -1.95 -8.80
CA ASP A 90 -23.81 -1.50 -9.67
C ASP A 90 -22.47 -2.13 -9.24
N ASN A 91 -21.44 -2.02 -10.09
CA ASN A 91 -20.09 -2.48 -9.81
C ASN A 91 -19.09 -1.34 -10.00
N THR A 92 -18.91 -0.53 -8.95
CA THR A 92 -17.99 0.62 -8.98
C THR A 92 -16.51 0.22 -8.89
N ASP A 93 -16.18 -1.06 -8.57
CA ASP A 93 -14.82 -1.58 -8.71
C ASP A 93 -14.35 -1.54 -10.19
N TYR A 94 -15.28 -1.66 -11.13
CA TYR A 94 -15.01 -1.51 -12.56
C TYR A 94 -14.51 -0.10 -12.88
N ASP A 95 -15.22 0.93 -12.43
CA ASP A 95 -14.81 2.33 -12.62
C ASP A 95 -13.47 2.59 -11.91
N GLY A 96 -13.30 2.04 -10.71
CA GLY A 96 -12.05 2.13 -9.96
C GLY A 96 -10.86 1.53 -10.69
N PHE A 97 -11.03 0.34 -11.28
CA PHE A 97 -9.97 -0.29 -12.05
C PHE A 97 -9.68 0.46 -13.37
N CYS A 98 -10.70 0.92 -14.08
CA CYS A 98 -10.51 1.75 -15.27
C CYS A 98 -9.71 3.03 -14.95
N TYR A 99 -10.01 3.68 -13.82
CA TYR A 99 -9.23 4.82 -13.35
C TYR A 99 -7.76 4.44 -13.04
N MET A 100 -7.51 3.33 -12.38
CA MET A 100 -6.17 2.83 -12.07
C MET A 100 -5.36 2.52 -13.34
N ALA A 101 -6.04 2.03 -14.39
CA ALA A 101 -5.44 1.62 -15.65
C ALA A 101 -5.34 2.76 -16.70
N ARG A 102 -5.85 3.97 -16.40
CA ARG A 102 -6.00 5.06 -17.37
C ARG A 102 -4.69 5.50 -18.06
N ASP A 103 -3.58 5.39 -17.33
CA ASP A 103 -2.25 5.81 -17.82
C ASP A 103 -1.50 4.67 -18.53
N PHE A 104 -2.14 3.51 -18.70
CA PHE A 104 -1.55 2.34 -19.35
C PHE A 104 -2.17 2.12 -20.74
N ALA A 105 -1.32 1.93 -21.73
CA ALA A 105 -1.77 1.54 -23.05
C ALA A 105 -2.19 0.05 -23.05
N ILE A 106 -3.46 -0.26 -22.81
CA ILE A 106 -3.99 -1.64 -22.71
C ILE A 106 -4.38 -2.20 -24.08
N ALA A 107 -4.90 -1.35 -24.98
CA ALA A 107 -5.43 -1.79 -26.28
C ALA A 107 -4.39 -2.59 -27.09
N GLY A 108 -4.83 -3.72 -27.63
CA GLY A 108 -4.00 -4.62 -28.47
C GLY A 108 -3.00 -5.48 -27.69
N LYS A 109 -2.90 -5.35 -26.35
CA LYS A 109 -1.92 -6.08 -25.52
C LYS A 109 -2.50 -7.36 -24.94
N LYS A 110 -1.60 -8.28 -24.62
CA LYS A 110 -1.89 -9.47 -23.81
C LYS A 110 -1.75 -9.11 -22.33
N ALA A 111 -2.80 -9.37 -21.57
CA ALA A 111 -2.87 -9.09 -20.14
C ALA A 111 -3.04 -10.38 -19.32
N LEU A 112 -2.29 -10.53 -18.24
CA LEU A 112 -2.48 -11.58 -17.24
C LEU A 112 -3.20 -11.01 -16.02
N VAL A 113 -4.23 -11.71 -15.57
CA VAL A 113 -4.93 -11.44 -14.32
C VAL A 113 -4.56 -12.54 -13.34
N LEU A 114 -3.83 -12.18 -12.28
CA LEU A 114 -3.42 -13.11 -11.24
C LEU A 114 -4.55 -13.26 -10.23
N GLY A 115 -5.03 -14.50 -10.07
CA GLY A 115 -6.16 -14.83 -9.19
C GLY A 115 -7.51 -14.90 -9.90
N ASN A 116 -8.39 -15.74 -9.35
CA ASN A 116 -9.75 -15.98 -9.84
C ASN A 116 -10.83 -15.64 -8.80
N GLY A 117 -10.52 -14.76 -7.83
CA GLY A 117 -11.46 -14.27 -6.81
C GLY A 117 -12.50 -13.30 -7.35
N GLY A 118 -13.37 -12.78 -6.46
CA GLY A 118 -14.49 -11.93 -6.83
C GLY A 118 -14.14 -10.70 -7.65
N VAL A 119 -13.05 -10.01 -7.33
CA VAL A 119 -12.59 -8.81 -8.07
C VAL A 119 -11.94 -9.16 -9.43
N SER A 120 -11.46 -10.39 -9.60
CA SER A 120 -10.84 -10.85 -10.84
C SER A 120 -11.79 -10.73 -12.05
N LEU A 121 -13.07 -11.04 -11.88
CA LEU A 121 -14.07 -10.88 -12.93
C LEU A 121 -14.20 -9.43 -13.40
N THR A 122 -14.18 -8.50 -12.44
CA THR A 122 -14.21 -7.05 -12.72
C THR A 122 -12.98 -6.62 -13.51
N VAL A 123 -11.79 -7.05 -13.09
CA VAL A 123 -10.51 -6.75 -13.77
C VAL A 123 -10.50 -7.31 -15.19
N GLN A 124 -10.92 -8.56 -15.38
CA GLN A 124 -11.01 -9.19 -16.70
C GLN A 124 -11.93 -8.41 -17.63
N GLN A 125 -13.13 -8.02 -17.15
CA GLN A 125 -14.08 -7.27 -17.97
C GLN A 125 -13.53 -5.89 -18.34
N ALA A 126 -12.95 -5.18 -17.36
CA ALA A 126 -12.36 -3.87 -17.60
C ALA A 126 -11.21 -3.94 -18.62
N LEU A 127 -10.32 -4.92 -18.53
CA LEU A 127 -9.23 -5.10 -19.49
C LEU A 127 -9.74 -5.38 -20.91
N ARG A 128 -10.80 -6.20 -21.05
CA ARG A 128 -11.45 -6.44 -22.35
C ARG A 128 -12.06 -5.17 -22.92
N ASP A 129 -12.80 -4.43 -22.11
CA ASP A 129 -13.45 -3.18 -22.53
C ASP A 129 -12.42 -2.07 -22.84
N LEU A 130 -11.22 -2.10 -22.21
CA LEU A 130 -10.08 -1.27 -22.56
C LEU A 130 -9.31 -1.75 -23.81
N GLY A 131 -9.81 -2.79 -24.49
CA GLY A 131 -9.28 -3.26 -25.76
C GLY A 131 -8.08 -4.21 -25.65
N ALA A 132 -7.87 -4.89 -24.53
CA ALA A 132 -6.86 -5.94 -24.45
C ALA A 132 -7.13 -7.01 -25.52
N ARG A 133 -6.07 -7.40 -26.25
CA ARG A 133 -6.16 -8.44 -27.31
C ARG A 133 -6.48 -9.81 -26.72
N GLU A 134 -5.90 -10.09 -25.56
CA GLU A 134 -6.02 -11.36 -24.85
C GLU A 134 -5.99 -11.10 -23.35
N VAL A 135 -6.89 -11.73 -22.60
CA VAL A 135 -6.93 -11.67 -21.13
C VAL A 135 -6.88 -13.10 -20.61
N VAL A 136 -5.76 -13.46 -19.98
CA VAL A 136 -5.52 -14.79 -19.40
C VAL A 136 -5.57 -14.72 -17.89
N VAL A 137 -6.28 -15.64 -17.26
CA VAL A 137 -6.39 -15.74 -15.80
C VAL A 137 -5.42 -16.80 -15.28
N ILE A 138 -4.46 -16.36 -14.48
CA ILE A 138 -3.53 -17.26 -13.78
C ILE A 138 -4.07 -17.57 -12.40
N SER A 139 -4.33 -18.83 -12.12
CA SER A 139 -4.84 -19.29 -10.83
C SER A 139 -4.17 -20.58 -10.36
N ARG A 140 -4.28 -20.92 -9.08
CA ARG A 140 -3.69 -22.14 -8.50
C ARG A 140 -4.24 -23.43 -9.10
N ARG A 141 -5.47 -23.42 -9.59
CA ARG A 141 -6.23 -24.58 -10.08
C ARG A 141 -6.95 -24.21 -11.38
N GLY A 142 -6.22 -23.88 -12.41
CA GLY A 142 -6.78 -23.53 -13.73
C GLY A 142 -5.96 -24.14 -14.85
N PRO A 143 -6.44 -24.03 -16.10
CA PRO A 143 -5.67 -24.45 -17.27
C PRO A 143 -4.39 -23.63 -17.40
N ASP A 144 -4.47 -22.34 -17.02
CA ASP A 144 -3.33 -21.45 -16.93
C ASP A 144 -3.05 -21.18 -15.45
N ASN A 145 -1.86 -21.56 -14.99
CA ASN A 145 -1.48 -21.57 -13.59
C ASN A 145 0.00 -21.19 -13.40
N TYR A 146 0.44 -21.13 -12.16
CA TYR A 146 1.81 -20.69 -11.82
C TYR A 146 2.90 -21.67 -12.29
N GLU A 147 2.57 -22.93 -12.62
CA GLU A 147 3.52 -23.94 -13.11
C GLU A 147 3.78 -23.81 -14.61
N ASN A 148 2.83 -23.25 -15.35
CA ASN A 148 2.92 -23.09 -16.80
C ASN A 148 3.03 -21.64 -17.29
N LEU A 149 3.43 -20.71 -16.42
CA LEU A 149 3.57 -19.28 -16.72
C LEU A 149 4.43 -18.98 -17.96
N ALA A 150 5.41 -19.83 -18.26
CA ALA A 150 6.29 -19.67 -19.41
C ALA A 150 5.53 -19.60 -20.76
N ARG A 151 4.31 -20.18 -20.83
CA ARG A 151 3.43 -20.08 -22.02
C ARG A 151 2.97 -18.65 -22.29
N HIS A 152 3.06 -17.79 -21.30
CA HIS A 152 2.58 -16.41 -21.32
C HIS A 152 3.71 -15.39 -21.12
N ALA A 153 4.97 -15.78 -21.40
CA ALA A 153 6.13 -14.89 -21.29
C ALA A 153 6.05 -13.65 -22.21
N ASP A 154 5.17 -13.68 -23.23
CA ASP A 154 4.85 -12.57 -24.13
C ASP A 154 3.87 -11.55 -23.56
N ALA A 155 3.40 -11.73 -22.31
CA ALA A 155 2.48 -10.79 -21.66
C ALA A 155 3.10 -9.40 -21.50
N GLN A 156 2.27 -8.39 -21.76
CA GLN A 156 2.67 -6.99 -21.72
C GLN A 156 2.07 -6.25 -20.49
N ILE A 157 0.97 -6.77 -19.94
CA ILE A 157 0.30 -6.23 -18.77
C ILE A 157 0.09 -7.35 -17.75
N ILE A 158 0.36 -7.07 -16.49
CA ILE A 158 0.04 -7.97 -15.36
C ILE A 158 -0.82 -7.21 -14.36
N ALA A 159 -2.01 -7.75 -14.03
CA ALA A 159 -2.90 -7.24 -12.99
C ALA A 159 -2.98 -8.26 -11.84
N ASN A 160 -2.50 -7.87 -10.64
CA ASN A 160 -2.60 -8.72 -9.45
C ASN A 160 -3.93 -8.52 -8.72
N ALA A 161 -4.82 -9.49 -8.83
CA ALA A 161 -6.09 -9.58 -8.10
C ALA A 161 -6.05 -10.63 -6.97
N THR A 162 -4.85 -11.04 -6.53
CA THR A 162 -4.64 -11.94 -5.38
C THR A 162 -4.29 -11.14 -4.12
N PRO A 163 -4.44 -11.72 -2.91
CA PRO A 163 -3.96 -11.12 -1.67
C PRO A 163 -2.46 -11.37 -1.41
N VAL A 164 -1.71 -11.93 -2.36
CA VAL A 164 -0.28 -12.25 -2.19
C VAL A 164 0.54 -10.96 -2.09
N GLY A 165 1.23 -10.78 -0.97
CA GLY A 165 2.00 -9.55 -0.68
C GLY A 165 1.23 -8.48 0.10
N MET A 166 -0.06 -8.71 0.39
CA MET A 166 -0.87 -7.85 1.25
C MET A 166 -0.48 -8.02 2.73
N TYR A 167 -0.56 -6.95 3.50
CA TYR A 167 -0.42 -7.00 4.96
C TYR A 167 -1.33 -8.09 5.58
N PRO A 168 -0.87 -8.87 6.56
CA PRO A 168 0.46 -8.83 7.22
C PRO A 168 1.55 -9.65 6.51
N ASN A 169 1.24 -10.31 5.37
CA ASN A 169 2.15 -11.18 4.62
C ASN A 169 2.99 -10.41 3.59
N ASN A 170 3.50 -9.25 4.00
CA ASN A 170 4.33 -8.39 3.17
C ASN A 170 5.59 -9.13 2.67
N GLY A 171 6.11 -8.71 1.51
CA GLY A 171 7.34 -9.23 0.93
C GLY A 171 7.14 -10.46 0.03
N ALA A 172 5.98 -11.11 0.06
CA ALA A 172 5.64 -12.14 -0.92
C ALA A 172 5.28 -11.50 -2.28
N SER A 173 5.69 -12.16 -3.36
CA SER A 173 5.28 -11.81 -4.73
C SER A 173 4.59 -12.99 -5.38
N PRO A 174 3.49 -12.80 -6.12
CA PRO A 174 2.81 -13.90 -6.79
C PRO A 174 3.63 -14.56 -7.89
N LEU A 175 4.58 -13.82 -8.47
CA LEU A 175 5.49 -14.34 -9.53
C LEU A 175 6.77 -13.47 -9.61
N ASP A 176 7.75 -13.96 -10.38
CA ASP A 176 8.93 -13.17 -10.75
C ASP A 176 8.73 -12.51 -12.12
N LEU A 177 8.89 -11.19 -12.15
CA LEU A 177 8.74 -10.39 -13.37
C LEU A 177 9.88 -10.64 -14.38
N ALA A 178 10.99 -11.27 -13.99
CA ALA A 178 12.08 -11.61 -14.89
C ALA A 178 11.63 -12.54 -16.03
N GLY A 179 10.61 -13.37 -15.79
CA GLY A 179 10.00 -14.25 -16.79
C GLY A 179 9.21 -13.55 -17.90
N PHE A 180 9.07 -12.21 -17.87
CA PHE A 180 8.23 -11.45 -18.79
C PHE A 180 9.03 -10.33 -19.49
N PRO A 181 9.80 -10.66 -20.55
CA PRO A 181 10.70 -9.69 -21.21
C PRO A 181 9.95 -8.58 -21.97
N ARG A 182 8.65 -8.78 -22.28
CA ARG A 182 7.80 -7.79 -22.99
C ARG A 182 6.88 -7.00 -22.05
N LEU A 183 7.07 -7.13 -20.73
CA LEU A 183 6.19 -6.49 -19.76
C LEU A 183 6.36 -4.97 -19.78
N GLU A 184 5.25 -4.25 -19.95
CA GLU A 184 5.16 -2.80 -20.03
C GLU A 184 4.40 -2.18 -18.87
N GLY A 185 3.54 -2.97 -18.18
CA GLY A 185 2.74 -2.45 -17.08
C GLY A 185 2.37 -3.48 -16.03
N VAL A 186 2.39 -3.04 -14.76
CA VAL A 186 1.94 -3.83 -13.60
C VAL A 186 0.91 -3.05 -12.80
N LEU A 187 -0.26 -3.65 -12.61
CA LEU A 187 -1.37 -3.13 -11.83
C LEU A 187 -1.59 -4.03 -10.61
N ASP A 188 -1.32 -3.56 -9.41
CA ASP A 188 -1.53 -4.34 -8.19
C ASP A 188 -2.69 -3.78 -7.38
N LEU A 189 -3.78 -4.55 -7.22
CA LEU A 189 -4.97 -4.10 -6.49
C LEU A 189 -4.74 -3.92 -4.99
N ILE A 190 -3.61 -4.39 -4.48
CA ILE A 190 -3.21 -4.20 -3.09
C ILE A 190 -2.82 -2.73 -2.85
N TYR A 191 -3.34 -2.15 -1.76
CA TYR A 191 -3.00 -0.79 -1.32
C TYR A 191 -2.27 -0.75 0.03
N ASN A 192 -2.22 -1.86 0.75
CA ASN A 192 -1.44 -2.01 1.98
C ASN A 192 -0.63 -3.32 1.94
N PRO A 193 0.70 -3.25 1.81
CA PRO A 193 1.55 -2.05 1.78
C PRO A 193 1.36 -1.20 0.51
N ALA A 194 1.83 0.04 0.55
CA ALA A 194 1.76 0.96 -0.59
C ALA A 194 2.56 0.46 -1.80
N ARG A 195 3.65 -0.28 -1.56
CA ARG A 195 4.47 -0.97 -2.57
C ARG A 195 4.65 -2.43 -2.20
N THR A 196 3.95 -3.30 -2.89
CA THR A 196 4.14 -4.76 -2.74
C THR A 196 5.49 -5.20 -3.30
N ALA A 197 5.90 -6.42 -2.99
CA ALA A 197 7.11 -6.98 -3.60
C ALA A 197 7.03 -7.03 -5.14
N LEU A 198 5.83 -7.22 -5.70
CA LEU A 198 5.57 -7.16 -7.13
C LEU A 198 5.82 -5.76 -7.71
N LEU A 199 5.28 -4.71 -7.08
CA LEU A 199 5.51 -3.31 -7.50
C LEU A 199 6.97 -2.92 -7.36
N LEU A 200 7.65 -3.33 -6.27
CA LEU A 200 9.09 -3.08 -6.09
C LEU A 200 9.96 -3.80 -7.14
N GLN A 201 9.54 -4.95 -7.66
CA GLN A 201 10.19 -5.59 -8.81
C GLN A 201 10.00 -4.76 -10.09
N ALA A 202 8.77 -4.26 -10.35
CA ALA A 202 8.47 -3.42 -11.50
C ALA A 202 9.29 -2.12 -11.48
N GLU A 203 9.30 -1.41 -10.34
CA GLU A 203 10.11 -0.19 -10.15
C GLU A 203 11.59 -0.42 -10.45
N ARG A 204 12.20 -1.49 -9.93
CA ARG A 204 13.62 -1.83 -10.19
C ARG A 204 13.93 -2.09 -11.66
N ARG A 205 12.95 -2.53 -12.43
CA ARG A 205 13.06 -2.81 -13.86
C ARG A 205 12.64 -1.63 -14.75
N GLY A 206 12.23 -0.49 -14.16
CA GLY A 206 11.72 0.66 -14.88
C GLY A 206 10.40 0.40 -15.59
N ILE A 207 9.62 -0.60 -15.12
CA ILE A 207 8.30 -0.94 -15.68
C ILE A 207 7.25 -0.05 -14.99
N ALA A 208 6.38 0.56 -15.77
CA ALA A 208 5.26 1.36 -15.26
C ALA A 208 4.38 0.52 -14.32
N CYS A 209 4.06 1.05 -13.14
CA CYS A 209 3.26 0.29 -12.18
C CYS A 209 2.39 1.19 -11.31
N ASN A 210 1.20 0.68 -10.92
CA ASN A 210 0.27 1.34 -10.01
C ASN A 210 -0.20 0.38 -8.91
N GLY A 211 -0.34 0.92 -7.67
CA GLY A 211 -0.98 0.24 -6.54
C GLY A 211 -2.47 0.57 -6.40
N GLY A 212 -3.18 -0.21 -5.59
CA GLY A 212 -4.64 -0.20 -5.49
C GLY A 212 -5.28 1.01 -4.79
N LEU A 213 -4.52 1.94 -4.19
CA LEU A 213 -5.10 3.03 -3.41
C LEU A 213 -5.95 3.97 -4.28
N GLY A 214 -5.49 4.31 -5.49
CA GLY A 214 -6.26 5.12 -6.43
C GLY A 214 -7.56 4.43 -6.86
N MET A 215 -7.53 3.11 -7.09
CA MET A 215 -8.72 2.30 -7.36
C MET A 215 -9.71 2.35 -6.19
N LEU A 216 -9.21 2.22 -4.95
CA LEU A 216 -10.04 2.27 -3.74
C LEU A 216 -10.78 3.59 -3.60
N VAL A 217 -10.14 4.72 -3.92
CA VAL A 217 -10.77 6.04 -3.85
C VAL A 217 -11.73 6.24 -5.03
N ALA A 218 -11.34 5.86 -6.24
CA ALA A 218 -12.14 6.05 -7.46
C ALA A 218 -13.47 5.27 -7.40
N GLN A 219 -13.46 4.01 -6.92
CA GLN A 219 -14.70 3.23 -6.72
C GLN A 219 -15.62 3.88 -5.69
N ALA A 220 -15.07 4.45 -4.61
CA ALA A 220 -15.86 5.13 -3.59
C ALA A 220 -16.44 6.46 -4.12
N LYS A 221 -15.67 7.21 -4.92
CA LYS A 221 -16.16 8.41 -5.61
C LYS A 221 -17.36 8.07 -6.51
N ARG A 222 -17.25 7.00 -7.31
CA ARG A 222 -18.35 6.55 -8.16
C ARG A 222 -19.56 6.12 -7.34
N ALA A 223 -19.38 5.41 -6.23
CA ALA A 223 -20.46 5.04 -5.32
C ALA A 223 -21.14 6.30 -4.72
N ALA A 224 -20.36 7.31 -4.30
CA ALA A 224 -20.90 8.57 -3.78
C ALA A 224 -21.71 9.32 -4.82
N GLU A 225 -21.32 9.31 -6.09
CA GLU A 225 -22.11 9.88 -7.19
C GLU A 225 -23.46 9.15 -7.36
N LEU A 226 -23.46 7.84 -7.30
CA LEU A 226 -24.67 7.02 -7.35
C LEU A 226 -25.59 7.28 -6.16
N PHE A 227 -25.04 7.46 -4.97
CA PHE A 227 -25.78 7.73 -3.75
C PHE A 227 -26.43 9.11 -3.76
N THR A 228 -25.73 10.12 -4.27
CA THR A 228 -26.17 11.52 -4.19
C THR A 228 -26.83 12.03 -5.47
N GLY A 229 -26.66 11.33 -6.59
CA GLY A 229 -27.05 11.81 -7.91
C GLY A 229 -26.23 13.01 -8.41
N ARG A 230 -25.10 13.33 -7.77
CA ARG A 230 -24.25 14.50 -8.09
C ARG A 230 -22.90 14.03 -8.64
N ALA A 231 -22.43 14.66 -9.69
CA ALA A 231 -21.09 14.43 -10.22
C ALA A 231 -20.04 14.99 -9.24
N ILE A 232 -18.94 14.25 -9.07
CA ILE A 232 -17.77 14.62 -8.26
C ILE A 232 -16.57 14.70 -9.20
N ALA A 233 -15.78 15.76 -9.11
CA ALA A 233 -14.62 15.94 -9.99
C ALA A 233 -13.56 14.85 -9.76
N ASP A 234 -12.91 14.39 -10.83
CA ASP A 234 -11.86 13.36 -10.73
C ASP A 234 -10.62 13.84 -9.97
N SER A 235 -10.38 15.15 -9.88
CA SER A 235 -9.34 15.75 -9.03
C SER A 235 -9.49 15.38 -7.55
N GLU A 236 -10.72 15.08 -7.08
CA GLU A 236 -10.97 14.61 -5.72
C GLU A 236 -10.34 13.22 -5.47
N ILE A 237 -10.29 12.36 -6.49
CA ILE A 237 -9.61 11.07 -6.38
C ILE A 237 -8.13 11.28 -6.05
N GLU A 238 -7.46 12.17 -6.78
CA GLU A 238 -6.04 12.45 -6.57
C GLU A 238 -5.78 13.11 -5.21
N ARG A 239 -6.62 14.09 -4.83
CA ARG A 239 -6.53 14.76 -3.54
C ARG A 239 -6.68 13.78 -2.38
N ILE A 240 -7.73 12.95 -2.40
CA ILE A 240 -8.00 11.98 -1.33
C ILE A 240 -6.93 10.88 -1.30
N THR A 241 -6.51 10.38 -2.46
CA THR A 241 -5.44 9.37 -2.56
C THR A 241 -4.14 9.90 -1.95
N ARG A 242 -3.75 11.14 -2.25
CA ARG A 242 -2.56 11.78 -1.67
C ARG A 242 -2.69 11.96 -0.16
N CYS A 243 -3.84 12.39 0.32
CA CYS A 243 -4.12 12.53 1.75
C CYS A 243 -3.99 11.19 2.50
N LEU A 244 -4.63 10.13 2.00
CA LEU A 244 -4.57 8.80 2.59
C LEU A 244 -3.16 8.20 2.51
N ALA A 245 -2.49 8.30 1.37
CA ALA A 245 -1.11 7.85 1.23
C ALA A 245 -0.21 8.56 2.26
N GLY A 246 -0.39 9.87 2.43
CA GLY A 246 0.32 10.65 3.43
C GLY A 246 0.10 10.14 4.87
N GLN A 247 -1.12 9.70 5.19
CA GLN A 247 -1.46 9.17 6.53
C GLN A 247 -0.95 7.73 6.73
N MET A 248 -1.06 6.89 5.71
CA MET A 248 -0.74 5.46 5.78
C MET A 248 0.77 5.19 5.73
N GLN A 249 1.53 5.96 4.96
CA GLN A 249 2.95 5.71 4.80
C GLN A 249 3.76 6.09 6.04
N ASN A 250 4.73 5.24 6.37
CA ASN A 250 5.73 5.55 7.39
C ASN A 250 6.71 6.62 6.90
N ILE A 251 7.30 7.35 7.83
CA ILE A 251 8.45 8.22 7.57
C ILE A 251 9.66 7.55 8.20
N VAL A 252 10.60 7.10 7.37
CA VAL A 252 11.75 6.33 7.80
C VAL A 252 13.01 7.19 7.71
N LEU A 253 13.66 7.45 8.85
CA LEU A 253 14.88 8.26 8.93
C LEU A 253 16.11 7.35 8.91
N ILE A 254 16.94 7.49 7.89
CA ILE A 254 18.24 6.83 7.75
C ILE A 254 19.37 7.85 7.80
N GLY A 255 20.61 7.41 8.03
CA GLY A 255 21.79 8.28 8.04
C GLY A 255 22.83 7.84 9.06
N MET A 256 23.94 8.55 9.10
CA MET A 256 25.08 8.24 9.98
C MET A 256 24.69 8.13 11.47
N PRO A 257 25.40 7.29 12.23
CA PRO A 257 25.27 7.33 13.68
C PRO A 257 25.51 8.74 14.23
N GLY A 258 24.60 9.24 15.10
CA GLY A 258 24.73 10.59 15.67
C GLY A 258 24.27 11.75 14.80
N CYS A 259 23.73 11.51 13.59
CA CYS A 259 23.21 12.59 12.74
C CYS A 259 21.85 13.17 13.21
N GLY A 260 21.28 12.71 14.32
CA GLY A 260 20.09 13.30 14.95
C GLY A 260 18.76 12.62 14.61
N LYS A 261 18.75 11.42 14.01
CA LYS A 261 17.52 10.70 13.61
C LYS A 261 16.49 10.55 14.72
N THR A 262 16.92 10.09 15.90
CA THR A 262 16.03 9.87 17.04
C THR A 262 15.41 11.18 17.54
N THR A 263 16.21 12.25 17.66
CA THR A 263 15.73 13.56 18.10
C THR A 263 14.75 14.17 17.10
N LEU A 264 15.14 14.17 15.81
CA LEU A 264 14.31 14.68 14.72
C LEU A 264 13.04 13.83 14.56
N GLY A 265 13.16 12.50 14.67
CA GLY A 265 12.03 11.58 14.55
C GLY A 265 10.99 11.76 15.66
N LYS A 266 11.41 11.94 16.92
CA LYS A 266 10.51 12.25 18.04
C LYS A 266 9.79 13.57 17.84
N ALA A 267 10.51 14.63 17.43
CA ALA A 267 9.91 15.94 17.16
C ALA A 267 8.90 15.87 15.98
N LEU A 268 9.25 15.15 14.91
CA LEU A 268 8.35 14.94 13.76
C LEU A 268 7.11 14.16 14.16
N ALA A 269 7.26 13.07 14.90
CA ALA A 269 6.15 12.24 15.38
C ALA A 269 5.18 13.04 16.25
N ALA A 270 5.69 13.81 17.19
CA ALA A 270 4.87 14.72 18.01
C ALA A 270 4.12 15.75 17.15
N ARG A 271 4.80 16.36 16.17
CA ARG A 271 4.21 17.37 15.28
C ARG A 271 3.10 16.82 14.39
N LEU A 272 3.20 15.53 13.98
CA LEU A 272 2.24 14.86 13.10
C LEU A 272 1.19 14.02 13.85
N GLY A 273 1.29 13.88 15.18
CA GLY A 273 0.43 13.01 15.97
C GLY A 273 0.60 11.53 15.63
N ARG A 274 1.83 11.09 15.30
CA ARG A 274 2.15 9.72 14.87
C ARG A 274 2.93 8.94 15.92
N PRO A 275 2.82 7.61 15.95
CA PRO A 275 3.71 6.78 16.77
C PRO A 275 5.16 6.92 16.29
N PHE A 276 6.09 6.90 17.26
CA PHE A 276 7.53 6.93 17.01
C PHE A 276 8.16 5.61 17.44
N TYR A 277 9.02 5.07 16.56
CA TYR A 277 9.83 3.88 16.85
C TYR A 277 11.30 4.17 16.58
N ASP A 278 12.16 3.85 17.55
CA ASP A 278 13.60 3.75 17.34
C ASP A 278 13.95 2.26 17.14
N ALA A 279 14.48 1.92 15.97
CA ALA A 279 14.74 0.54 15.61
C ALA A 279 15.77 -0.13 16.51
N ASP A 280 16.77 0.63 16.99
CA ASP A 280 17.77 0.11 17.91
C ASP A 280 17.11 -0.24 19.28
N THR A 281 16.25 0.63 19.80
CA THR A 281 15.49 0.37 21.04
C THR A 281 14.54 -0.83 20.91
N VAL A 282 13.81 -0.92 19.78
CA VAL A 282 12.89 -2.05 19.53
C VAL A 282 13.66 -3.36 19.43
N LEU A 283 14.86 -3.35 18.80
CA LEU A 283 15.72 -4.51 18.71
C LEU A 283 16.16 -4.98 20.10
N GLU A 284 16.66 -4.08 20.96
CA GLU A 284 17.09 -4.42 22.33
C GLU A 284 15.94 -4.99 23.17
N GLN A 285 14.77 -4.38 23.10
CA GLN A 285 13.57 -4.88 23.80
C GLN A 285 13.20 -6.29 23.36
N ARG A 286 13.26 -6.59 22.06
CA ARG A 286 12.95 -7.94 21.51
C ARG A 286 14.01 -8.96 21.84
N ALA A 287 15.28 -8.57 21.81
CA ALA A 287 16.40 -9.44 22.12
C ALA A 287 16.57 -9.71 23.63
N GLY A 288 15.97 -8.86 24.49
CA GLY A 288 16.17 -8.89 25.93
C GLY A 288 17.60 -8.56 26.36
N ARG A 289 18.41 -8.01 25.45
CA ARG A 289 19.84 -7.70 25.63
C ARG A 289 20.21 -6.40 24.92
N SER A 290 21.22 -5.70 25.45
CA SER A 290 21.73 -4.49 24.81
C SER A 290 22.50 -4.79 23.52
N ILE A 291 22.52 -3.83 22.58
CA ILE A 291 23.28 -3.94 21.33
C ILE A 291 24.77 -4.23 21.58
N PRO A 292 25.48 -3.54 22.52
CA PRO A 292 26.86 -3.89 22.83
C PRO A 292 27.04 -5.34 23.30
N GLU A 293 26.07 -5.86 24.06
CA GLU A 293 26.10 -7.25 24.52
C GLU A 293 25.90 -8.26 23.37
N ILE A 294 24.97 -7.98 22.44
CA ILE A 294 24.77 -8.79 21.24
C ILE A 294 26.07 -8.82 20.40
N PHE A 295 26.71 -7.67 20.19
CA PHE A 295 27.98 -7.62 19.47
C PHE A 295 29.09 -8.42 20.16
N ARG A 296 29.15 -8.37 21.48
CA ARG A 296 30.17 -9.07 22.28
C ARG A 296 29.98 -10.59 22.28
N CYS A 297 28.73 -11.06 22.42
CA CYS A 297 28.40 -12.48 22.56
C CYS A 297 28.17 -13.18 21.22
N ASP A 298 27.46 -12.54 20.30
CA ASP A 298 26.96 -13.18 19.09
C ASP A 298 27.61 -12.61 17.80
N GLY A 299 28.32 -11.49 17.91
CA GLY A 299 29.03 -10.85 16.81
C GLY A 299 28.15 -9.97 15.90
N GLU A 300 28.80 -9.31 14.92
CA GLU A 300 28.14 -8.36 14.03
C GLU A 300 27.10 -9.03 13.11
N ALA A 301 27.39 -10.24 12.63
CA ALA A 301 26.50 -10.96 11.72
C ALA A 301 25.12 -11.26 12.36
N ALA A 302 25.12 -11.69 13.63
CA ALA A 302 23.91 -11.94 14.41
C ALA A 302 23.13 -10.64 14.66
N PHE A 303 23.83 -9.57 15.05
CA PHE A 303 23.21 -8.24 15.19
C PHE A 303 22.54 -7.80 13.90
N ARG A 304 23.20 -7.93 12.74
CA ARG A 304 22.63 -7.54 11.44
C ARG A 304 21.40 -8.37 11.06
N ALA A 305 21.36 -9.65 11.42
CA ALA A 305 20.19 -10.48 11.22
C ALA A 305 18.99 -9.99 12.07
N LEU A 306 19.23 -9.68 13.35
CA LEU A 306 18.20 -9.09 14.24
C LEU A 306 17.75 -7.71 13.77
N GLU A 307 18.68 -6.86 13.30
CA GLU A 307 18.36 -5.55 12.71
C GLU A 307 17.41 -5.73 11.49
N THR A 308 17.71 -6.65 10.58
CA THR A 308 16.86 -6.94 9.42
C THR A 308 15.46 -7.42 9.83
N GLN A 309 15.36 -8.34 10.82
CA GLN A 309 14.07 -8.81 11.34
C GLN A 309 13.26 -7.68 11.98
N THR A 310 13.91 -6.82 12.76
CA THR A 310 13.26 -5.66 13.38
C THR A 310 12.74 -4.68 12.31
N LEU A 311 13.55 -4.40 11.29
CA LEU A 311 13.14 -3.53 10.18
C LEU A 311 12.00 -4.15 9.34
N ALA A 312 11.96 -5.48 9.20
CA ALA A 312 10.86 -6.17 8.51
C ALA A 312 9.52 -5.95 9.24
N GLU A 313 9.52 -6.00 10.57
CA GLU A 313 8.30 -5.75 11.35
C GLU A 313 7.93 -4.26 11.38
N LEU A 314 8.89 -3.37 11.63
CA LEU A 314 8.65 -1.93 11.62
C LEU A 314 8.20 -1.42 10.24
N GLY A 315 8.72 -2.00 9.16
CA GLY A 315 8.31 -1.68 7.79
C GLY A 315 6.86 -2.01 7.46
N LYS A 316 6.23 -2.91 8.23
CA LYS A 316 4.79 -3.24 8.11
C LYS A 316 3.88 -2.23 8.81
N CYS A 317 4.41 -1.40 9.71
CA CYS A 317 3.63 -0.35 10.37
C CYS A 317 2.99 0.59 9.34
N SER A 318 1.92 1.25 9.77
CA SER A 318 1.22 2.26 8.98
C SER A 318 1.21 3.58 9.73
N GLY A 319 1.61 4.66 9.06
CA GLY A 319 1.59 6.01 9.62
C GLY A 319 2.60 6.30 10.73
N ALA A 320 3.66 5.51 10.87
CA ALA A 320 4.67 5.67 11.91
C ALA A 320 5.85 6.55 11.46
N VAL A 321 6.56 7.12 12.43
CA VAL A 321 7.91 7.68 12.24
C VAL A 321 8.92 6.69 12.81
N ILE A 322 9.87 6.26 11.98
CA ILE A 322 10.83 5.21 12.32
C ILE A 322 12.25 5.77 12.18
N ALA A 323 13.03 5.79 13.26
CA ALA A 323 14.45 6.06 13.23
C ALA A 323 15.23 4.74 13.16
N THR A 324 16.14 4.59 12.19
CA THR A 324 16.91 3.36 12.01
C THR A 324 18.30 3.44 12.62
N GLY A 325 18.93 2.29 12.87
CA GLY A 325 20.36 2.20 13.13
C GLY A 325 21.19 2.73 11.95
N GLY A 326 22.35 3.32 12.22
CA GLY A 326 23.19 3.90 11.17
C GLY A 326 23.80 2.89 10.20
N GLY A 327 23.72 1.59 10.53
CA GLY A 327 24.22 0.49 9.71
C GLY A 327 23.15 -0.21 8.87
N CYS A 328 21.89 0.17 8.95
CA CYS A 328 20.78 -0.51 8.28
C CYS A 328 20.97 -0.63 6.75
N VAL A 329 21.71 0.32 6.14
CA VAL A 329 22.01 0.32 4.69
C VAL A 329 23.13 -0.63 4.28
N THR A 330 23.83 -1.26 5.24
CA THR A 330 24.91 -2.22 4.91
C THR A 330 24.37 -3.52 4.30
N ARG A 331 23.10 -3.81 4.53
CA ARG A 331 22.38 -4.95 3.95
C ARG A 331 21.37 -4.46 2.91
N PRO A 332 21.59 -4.76 1.60
CA PRO A 332 20.67 -4.33 0.53
C PRO A 332 19.23 -4.83 0.70
N GLU A 333 19.06 -6.00 1.33
CA GLU A 333 17.75 -6.59 1.61
C GLU A 333 16.87 -5.74 2.55
N ASN A 334 17.44 -4.79 3.28
CA ASN A 334 16.68 -3.87 4.12
C ASN A 334 15.95 -2.80 3.31
N ALA A 335 16.42 -2.48 2.09
CA ALA A 335 15.78 -1.44 1.26
C ALA A 335 14.31 -1.73 0.94
N PRO A 336 13.93 -2.91 0.42
CA PRO A 336 12.53 -3.24 0.15
C PRO A 336 11.68 -3.26 1.44
N LEU A 337 12.25 -3.70 2.58
CA LEU A 337 11.55 -3.72 3.87
C LEU A 337 11.14 -2.33 4.33
N LEU A 338 11.99 -1.32 4.13
CA LEU A 338 11.71 0.06 4.50
C LEU A 338 10.85 0.79 3.46
N ARG A 339 11.04 0.46 2.17
CA ARG A 339 10.36 1.13 1.06
C ARG A 339 8.93 0.66 0.82
N GLN A 340 8.59 -0.58 1.22
CA GLN A 340 7.27 -1.17 0.96
C GLN A 340 6.10 -0.27 1.44
N ASN A 341 6.27 0.39 2.59
CA ASN A 341 5.28 1.30 3.14
C ASN A 341 5.90 2.58 3.70
N GLY A 342 7.13 2.93 3.31
CA GLY A 342 7.87 4.05 3.88
C GLY A 342 8.39 5.05 2.87
N ARG A 343 8.30 6.34 3.25
CA ARG A 343 9.09 7.43 2.66
C ARG A 343 10.42 7.46 3.37
N VAL A 344 11.48 7.00 2.71
CA VAL A 344 12.81 6.92 3.31
C VAL A 344 13.54 8.24 3.13
N VAL A 345 13.92 8.87 4.23
CA VAL A 345 14.61 10.16 4.27
C VAL A 345 16.03 9.99 4.79
N TRP A 346 17.01 10.41 4.04
CA TRP A 346 18.39 10.47 4.48
C TRP A 346 18.66 11.78 5.24
N VAL A 347 18.89 11.67 6.55
CA VAL A 347 19.30 12.78 7.41
C VAL A 347 20.82 12.89 7.36
N LYS A 348 21.31 13.97 6.77
CA LYS A 348 22.73 14.31 6.67
C LYS A 348 23.11 15.27 7.79
N ARG A 349 24.33 15.13 8.30
CA ARG A 349 24.95 16.06 9.23
C ARG A 349 26.43 16.20 8.89
N PRO A 350 27.04 17.40 8.97
CA PRO A 350 28.46 17.58 8.80
C PRO A 350 29.26 16.62 9.69
N LEU A 351 30.30 15.99 9.12
CA LEU A 351 31.05 14.91 9.81
C LEU A 351 31.78 15.41 11.08
N ASP A 352 32.24 16.65 11.07
CA ASP A 352 32.85 17.34 12.21
C ASP A 352 31.90 17.58 13.38
N ARG A 353 30.59 17.54 13.13
CA ARG A 353 29.51 17.68 14.14
C ARG A 353 28.93 16.36 14.61
N LEU A 354 29.45 15.23 14.16
CA LEU A 354 29.02 13.92 14.61
C LEU A 354 29.68 13.56 15.97
N PRO A 355 28.90 13.11 16.99
CA PRO A 355 29.47 12.69 18.27
C PRO A 355 30.38 11.47 18.10
N VAL A 356 31.57 11.50 18.65
CA VAL A 356 32.62 10.47 18.50
C VAL A 356 32.47 9.31 19.49
N SER A 357 31.69 9.45 20.57
CA SER A 357 31.66 8.49 21.68
C SER A 357 30.49 7.53 21.70
N GLY A 358 30.71 6.29 22.18
CA GLY A 358 29.69 5.40 22.73
C GLY A 358 29.11 4.33 21.81
N ARG A 359 29.73 3.99 20.65
CA ARG A 359 29.13 3.00 19.70
C ARG A 359 30.16 1.98 19.22
N PRO A 360 29.81 0.65 19.18
CA PRO A 360 30.78 -0.42 18.89
C PRO A 360 31.57 -0.26 17.57
N VAL A 361 30.89 0.14 16.48
CA VAL A 361 31.53 0.32 15.16
C VAL A 361 32.35 1.60 15.06
N SER A 362 31.88 2.70 15.68
CA SER A 362 32.60 3.99 15.70
C SER A 362 33.88 3.95 16.54
N GLN A 363 34.06 2.94 17.37
CA GLN A 363 35.31 2.73 18.12
C GLN A 363 36.43 2.13 17.25
N ARG A 364 36.09 1.47 16.12
CA ARG A 364 37.04 0.78 15.23
C ARG A 364 37.38 1.58 13.97
N MET A 365 36.53 2.51 13.56
CA MET A 365 36.71 3.27 12.30
C MET A 365 36.32 4.75 12.50
N SER A 366 37.03 5.67 11.82
CA SER A 366 36.68 7.09 11.83
C SER A 366 35.30 7.33 11.17
N ALA A 367 34.61 8.41 11.59
CA ALA A 367 33.35 8.82 10.99
C ALA A 367 33.46 9.04 9.47
N ALA A 368 34.59 9.58 9.00
CA ALA A 368 34.86 9.78 7.59
C ALA A 368 34.96 8.45 6.82
N ALA A 369 35.64 7.45 7.37
CA ALA A 369 35.76 6.12 6.75
C ALA A 369 34.40 5.40 6.68
N ILE A 370 33.60 5.46 7.76
CA ILE A 370 32.23 4.90 7.78
C ILE A 370 31.35 5.62 6.76
N TYR A 371 31.45 6.94 6.66
CA TYR A 371 30.67 7.72 5.68
C TYR A 371 31.03 7.36 4.24
N ALA A 372 32.33 7.26 3.92
CA ALA A 372 32.81 6.89 2.59
C ALA A 372 32.25 5.52 2.13
N GLN A 373 32.18 4.54 3.05
CA GLN A 373 31.61 3.22 2.77
C GLN A 373 30.10 3.20 2.57
N ARG A 374 29.36 4.16 3.20
CA ARG A 374 27.89 4.09 3.30
C ARG A 374 27.17 5.17 2.51
N ARG A 375 27.84 6.21 2.09
CA ARG A 375 27.24 7.37 1.38
C ARG A 375 26.37 6.95 0.21
N ASP A 376 26.90 6.12 -0.68
CA ASP A 376 26.18 5.70 -1.89
C ASP A 376 25.01 4.75 -1.56
N ARG A 377 25.14 3.98 -0.50
CA ARG A 377 24.04 3.12 0.01
C ARG A 377 22.92 3.95 0.63
N TYR A 378 23.24 5.00 1.42
CA TYR A 378 22.21 5.92 1.91
C TYR A 378 21.47 6.58 0.74
N ALA A 379 22.20 7.06 -0.27
CA ALA A 379 21.61 7.64 -1.47
C ALA A 379 20.70 6.64 -2.21
N ALA A 380 21.14 5.37 -2.33
CA ALA A 380 20.34 4.31 -2.97
C ALA A 380 19.07 3.93 -2.19
N PHE A 381 19.07 4.05 -0.85
CA PHE A 381 17.90 3.73 -0.01
C PHE A 381 16.89 4.87 0.05
N ALA A 382 17.35 6.12 0.03
CA ALA A 382 16.54 7.30 0.26
C ALA A 382 15.75 7.74 -0.97
N ALA A 383 14.53 8.21 -0.73
CA ALA A 383 13.76 8.99 -1.71
C ALA A 383 13.95 10.49 -1.53
N TYR A 384 14.31 10.91 -0.31
CA TYR A 384 14.48 12.31 0.08
C TYR A 384 15.76 12.48 0.89
N THR A 385 16.29 13.71 0.90
CA THR A 385 17.46 14.07 1.71
C THR A 385 17.17 15.36 2.48
N VAL A 386 17.58 15.40 3.74
CA VAL A 386 17.49 16.59 4.59
C VAL A 386 18.81 16.83 5.30
N GLU A 387 19.34 18.06 5.21
CA GLU A 387 20.53 18.49 5.93
C GLU A 387 20.14 18.89 7.37
N ASN A 388 20.80 18.28 8.37
CA ASN A 388 20.65 18.59 9.80
C ASN A 388 21.88 19.34 10.29
N ASP A 389 22.04 20.56 9.84
CA ASP A 389 23.20 21.44 10.07
C ASP A 389 22.89 22.63 11.00
N GLY A 390 21.60 22.88 11.28
CA GLY A 390 21.10 23.97 12.10
C GLY A 390 20.28 23.53 13.31
N PRO A 391 19.50 24.45 13.90
CA PRO A 391 18.56 24.16 14.98
C PRO A 391 17.51 23.11 14.58
N LEU A 392 17.03 22.35 15.59
CA LEU A 392 16.00 21.30 15.37
C LEU A 392 14.77 21.82 14.65
N ALA A 393 14.30 23.01 14.98
CA ALA A 393 13.09 23.60 14.38
C ALA A 393 13.25 23.84 12.86
N GLU A 394 14.41 24.30 12.42
CA GLU A 394 14.70 24.53 11.00
C GLU A 394 14.81 23.20 10.23
N THR A 395 15.50 22.20 10.80
CA THR A 395 15.58 20.86 10.20
C THR A 395 14.21 20.21 10.11
N LEU A 396 13.37 20.38 11.15
CA LEU A 396 12.00 19.87 11.15
C LEU A 396 11.14 20.54 10.04
N ALA A 397 11.29 21.85 9.85
CA ALA A 397 10.60 22.57 8.77
C ALA A 397 11.02 22.06 7.38
N LYS A 398 12.33 21.93 7.11
CA LYS A 398 12.88 21.34 5.87
C LYS A 398 12.34 19.92 5.64
N LEU A 399 12.24 19.10 6.72
CA LEU A 399 11.75 17.74 6.64
C LEU A 399 10.24 17.71 6.30
N LEU A 400 9.45 18.59 6.87
CA LEU A 400 8.02 18.69 6.56
C LEU A 400 7.79 19.14 5.12
N GLU A 401 8.61 20.05 4.60
CA GLU A 401 8.55 20.52 3.21
C GLU A 401 8.82 19.39 2.21
N VAL A 402 9.87 18.59 2.40
CA VAL A 402 10.18 17.46 1.49
C VAL A 402 9.19 16.30 1.58
N LEU A 403 8.32 16.29 2.60
CA LEU A 403 7.30 15.27 2.80
C LEU A 403 5.90 15.68 2.27
N GLN A 404 5.73 16.92 1.87
CA GLN A 404 4.53 17.39 1.18
C GLN A 404 4.48 16.91 -0.27
#